data_a845692b07afce3f6956f6a9c49a862f
#
_entry.id   a845692b07afce3f6956f6a9c49a862f
#
_cell.length_a   1.000
_cell.length_b   1.000
_cell.length_c   1.000
_cell.angle_alpha   90.00
_cell.angle_beta   90.00
_cell.angle_gamma   90.00
#
_symmetry.space_group_name_H-M   'P 1'
#
loop_
_entity.id
_entity.type
_entity.pdbx_description
1 polymer ?
#
loop_
_entity_poly.entity_id
_entity_poly.type
_entity_poly.pdbx_seq_one_letter_code
_entity_poly.pdbx_strand_id
1 'polypeptide(L)'
;MRERLAATGAVSVDERVLEILRVEAGRPLFPVDLDEGTIPLEAGIEGRAISLTKGCYVGQEVIIRILHRGQGKVARKLVGLTVMEAASTVPMRNAKLFDNEKEIGHITSAVQSPALGCPIALGYVHRDYAAPGMQVQIQDQAHGQTGTVTKLPFITP
;
A
#
# COMPACT_ATOMS: atom_id res chain seq x y z
N MET A 1 18.66 -14.48 -23.61
CA MET A 1 17.30 -14.43 -23.01
C MET A 1 16.53 -13.17 -23.44
N ARG A 2 17.08 -11.94 -23.30
CA ARG A 2 16.45 -10.68 -23.70
C ARG A 2 16.02 -10.67 -25.19
N GLU A 3 16.89 -11.07 -26.12
CA GLU A 3 16.58 -11.11 -27.55
C GLU A 3 15.40 -12.03 -27.89
N ARG A 4 15.32 -13.19 -27.23
CA ARG A 4 14.20 -14.12 -27.42
C ARG A 4 12.87 -13.55 -26.92
N LEU A 5 12.89 -12.82 -25.80
CA LEU A 5 11.71 -12.12 -25.28
C LEU A 5 11.30 -10.96 -26.20
N ALA A 6 12.27 -10.17 -26.67
CA ALA A 6 11.98 -9.08 -27.63
C ALA A 6 11.35 -9.61 -28.94
N ALA A 7 11.81 -10.76 -29.42
CA ALA A 7 11.22 -11.41 -30.62
C ALA A 7 9.76 -11.87 -30.41
N THR A 8 9.30 -12.01 -29.17
CA THR A 8 7.88 -12.31 -28.83
C THR A 8 7.07 -11.06 -28.51
N GLY A 9 7.60 -9.86 -28.76
CA GLY A 9 6.91 -8.60 -28.50
C GLY A 9 7.07 -8.06 -27.05
N ALA A 10 7.93 -8.67 -26.24
CA ALA A 10 8.19 -8.15 -24.90
C ALA A 10 8.97 -6.83 -24.98
N VAL A 11 8.55 -5.85 -24.18
CA VAL A 11 9.17 -4.54 -24.08
C VAL A 11 9.96 -4.46 -22.76
N SER A 12 11.19 -3.94 -22.85
CA SER A 12 12.00 -3.67 -21.66
C SER A 12 11.48 -2.42 -20.97
N VAL A 13 11.23 -2.49 -19.69
CA VAL A 13 10.82 -1.37 -18.84
C VAL A 13 11.88 -1.07 -17.79
N ASP A 14 11.92 0.16 -17.31
CA ASP A 14 12.81 0.58 -16.22
C ASP A 14 12.16 0.36 -14.84
N GLU A 15 12.94 0.60 -13.79
CA GLU A 15 12.47 0.44 -12.41
C GLU A 15 11.32 1.39 -12.04
N ARG A 16 11.26 2.58 -12.66
CA ARG A 16 10.18 3.55 -12.42
C ARG A 16 8.84 3.03 -12.91
N VAL A 17 8.84 2.40 -14.08
CA VAL A 17 7.62 1.77 -14.62
C VAL A 17 7.19 0.61 -13.74
N LEU A 18 8.13 -0.22 -13.27
CA LEU A 18 7.83 -1.30 -12.33
C LEU A 18 7.25 -0.78 -11.03
N GLU A 19 7.79 0.32 -10.50
CA GLU A 19 7.29 0.97 -9.28
C GLU A 19 5.85 1.47 -9.46
N ILE A 20 5.54 2.13 -10.58
CA ILE A 20 4.19 2.58 -10.90
C ILE A 20 3.23 1.39 -10.96
N LEU A 21 3.56 0.36 -11.74
CA LEU A 21 2.71 -0.83 -11.90
C LEU A 21 2.48 -1.55 -10.56
N ARG A 22 3.51 -1.61 -9.71
CA ARG A 22 3.43 -2.23 -8.38
C ARG A 22 2.45 -1.48 -7.48
N VAL A 23 2.58 -0.15 -7.42
CA VAL A 23 1.72 0.68 -6.58
C VAL A 23 0.29 0.66 -7.10
N GLU A 24 0.07 0.78 -8.41
CA GLU A 24 -1.25 0.66 -9.04
C GLU A 24 -1.93 -0.68 -8.74
N ALA A 25 -1.16 -1.77 -8.75
CA ALA A 25 -1.62 -3.09 -8.37
C ALA A 25 -1.76 -3.30 -6.84
N GLY A 26 -1.50 -2.28 -6.03
CA GLY A 26 -1.58 -2.36 -4.56
C GLY A 26 -0.65 -3.41 -3.96
N ARG A 27 0.52 -3.62 -4.53
CA ARG A 27 1.48 -4.66 -4.09
C ARG A 27 2.56 -4.04 -3.20
N PRO A 28 2.57 -4.33 -1.89
CA PRO A 28 3.64 -3.90 -1.02
C PRO A 28 4.96 -4.57 -1.37
N LEU A 29 6.06 -3.81 -1.24
CA LEU A 29 7.43 -4.23 -1.50
C LEU A 29 8.22 -4.28 -0.20
N PHE A 30 8.95 -5.37 0.04
CA PHE A 30 9.95 -5.48 1.09
C PHE A 30 11.30 -4.87 0.63
N PRO A 31 11.98 -4.04 1.41
CA PRO A 31 11.67 -3.55 2.76
C PRO A 31 11.03 -2.13 2.75
N VAL A 32 10.31 -1.78 1.70
CA VAL A 32 9.77 -0.41 1.50
C VAL A 32 8.44 -0.22 2.22
N ASP A 33 7.47 -1.09 1.93
CA ASP A 33 6.11 -1.00 2.45
C ASP A 33 5.85 -1.97 3.61
N LEU A 34 6.70 -2.96 3.77
CA LEU A 34 6.64 -3.92 4.88
C LEU A 34 8.06 -4.33 5.27
N ASP A 35 8.23 -4.64 6.52
CA ASP A 35 9.49 -5.03 7.13
C ASP A 35 9.29 -6.24 8.07
N GLU A 36 10.35 -6.60 8.81
CA GLU A 36 10.32 -7.72 9.76
C GLU A 36 9.34 -7.51 10.93
N GLY A 37 8.99 -6.25 11.23
CA GLY A 37 8.01 -5.88 12.27
C GLY A 37 6.57 -5.83 11.77
N THR A 38 6.36 -6.01 10.46
CA THR A 38 5.03 -5.91 9.85
C THR A 38 4.29 -7.24 9.88
N ILE A 39 3.12 -7.25 10.48
CA ILE A 39 2.25 -8.43 10.48
C ILE A 39 1.60 -8.56 9.08
N PRO A 40 1.63 -9.74 8.42
CA PRO A 40 1.05 -9.91 7.08
C PRO A 40 -0.40 -9.47 6.93
N LEU A 41 -1.22 -9.60 7.98
CA LEU A 41 -2.60 -9.12 8.00
C LEU A 41 -2.71 -7.58 7.99
N GLU A 42 -1.68 -6.87 8.50
CA GLU A 42 -1.63 -5.40 8.40
C GLU A 42 -1.38 -4.97 6.96
N ALA A 43 -0.55 -5.72 6.24
CA ALA A 43 -0.19 -5.46 4.85
C ALA A 43 -1.25 -5.95 3.84
N GLY A 44 -2.29 -6.65 4.29
CA GLY A 44 -3.35 -7.17 3.42
C GLY A 44 -2.87 -8.24 2.42
N ILE A 45 -1.82 -9.00 2.78
CA ILE A 45 -1.22 -10.02 1.90
C ILE A 45 -1.61 -11.45 2.28
N GLU A 46 -2.47 -11.63 3.29
CA GLU A 46 -2.84 -12.93 3.82
C GLU A 46 -3.34 -13.90 2.75
N GLY A 47 -4.19 -13.45 1.86
CA GLY A 47 -4.76 -14.28 0.79
C GLY A 47 -3.73 -14.77 -0.25
N ARG A 48 -2.54 -14.15 -0.30
CA ARG A 48 -1.47 -14.49 -1.25
C ARG A 48 -0.26 -15.14 -0.60
N ALA A 49 -0.01 -14.81 0.67
CA ALA A 49 1.24 -15.18 1.35
C ALA A 49 1.06 -16.20 2.47
N ILE A 50 -0.17 -16.42 2.93
CA ILE A 50 -0.45 -17.29 4.07
C ILE A 50 -1.30 -18.48 3.64
N SER A 51 -0.82 -19.68 3.98
CA SER A 51 -1.63 -20.90 3.88
C SER A 51 -2.16 -21.27 5.26
N LEU A 52 -3.46 -21.38 5.37
CA LEU A 52 -4.13 -21.83 6.61
C LEU A 52 -4.34 -23.35 6.66
N THR A 53 -4.03 -24.06 5.58
CA THR A 53 -4.28 -25.51 5.43
C THR A 53 -3.03 -26.36 5.40
N LYS A 54 -1.85 -25.74 5.21
CA LYS A 54 -0.57 -26.46 5.28
C LYS A 54 -0.15 -26.70 6.73
N GLY A 55 0.83 -27.61 6.93
CA GLY A 55 1.45 -27.87 8.24
C GLY A 55 2.14 -26.65 8.86
N CYS A 56 2.63 -26.81 10.07
CA CYS A 56 3.23 -25.74 10.88
C CYS A 56 4.39 -25.00 10.17
N TYR A 57 4.47 -23.69 10.43
CA TYR A 57 5.56 -22.82 9.96
C TYR A 57 5.89 -21.75 11.00
N VAL A 58 7.07 -21.17 10.91
CA VAL A 58 7.55 -20.12 11.83
C VAL A 58 6.64 -18.88 11.74
N GLY A 59 6.21 -18.37 12.89
CA GLY A 59 5.31 -17.20 12.95
C GLY A 59 3.81 -17.52 12.85
N GLN A 60 3.41 -18.76 12.59
CA GLN A 60 2.01 -19.18 12.47
C GLN A 60 1.18 -18.83 13.71
N GLU A 61 1.75 -18.96 14.90
CA GLU A 61 1.01 -18.73 16.15
C GLU A 61 0.45 -17.32 16.25
N VAL A 62 1.24 -16.30 15.88
CA VAL A 62 0.80 -14.90 15.87
C VAL A 62 -0.37 -14.70 14.90
N ILE A 63 -0.25 -15.24 13.71
CA ILE A 63 -1.27 -15.14 12.66
C ILE A 63 -2.58 -15.80 13.10
N ILE A 64 -2.50 -17.03 13.59
CA ILE A 64 -3.67 -17.79 14.05
C ILE A 64 -4.33 -17.11 15.26
N ARG A 65 -3.53 -16.58 16.19
CA ARG A 65 -4.06 -15.84 17.34
C ARG A 65 -4.87 -14.62 16.91
N ILE A 66 -4.35 -13.83 15.95
CA ILE A 66 -5.06 -12.65 15.44
C ILE A 66 -6.34 -13.06 14.72
N LEU A 67 -6.29 -14.08 13.88
CA LEU A 67 -7.45 -14.56 13.12
C LEU A 67 -8.56 -15.12 14.04
N HIS A 68 -8.22 -15.97 14.99
CA HIS A 68 -9.21 -16.67 15.82
C HIS A 68 -9.63 -15.88 17.06
N ARG A 69 -8.69 -15.31 17.82
CA ARG A 69 -8.99 -14.55 19.03
C ARG A 69 -9.23 -13.07 18.79
N GLY A 70 -8.50 -12.48 17.82
CA GLY A 70 -8.61 -11.07 17.43
C GLY A 70 -9.63 -10.79 16.34
N GLN A 71 -10.39 -11.79 15.85
CA GLN A 71 -11.33 -11.65 14.74
C GLN A 71 -10.70 -11.00 13.50
N GLY A 72 -9.41 -11.25 13.24
CA GLY A 72 -8.66 -10.63 12.16
C GLY A 72 -8.34 -9.14 12.39
N LYS A 73 -8.60 -8.59 13.59
CA LYS A 73 -8.38 -7.17 13.88
C LYS A 73 -6.90 -6.92 14.14
N VAL A 74 -6.30 -6.08 13.31
CA VAL A 74 -4.95 -5.55 13.47
C VAL A 74 -5.01 -4.08 13.89
N ALA A 75 -3.91 -3.53 14.42
CA ALA A 75 -3.86 -2.14 14.88
C ALA A 75 -3.87 -1.13 13.72
N ARG A 76 -3.18 -1.46 12.63
CA ARG A 76 -3.04 -0.63 11.43
C ARG A 76 -3.30 -1.48 10.18
N LYS A 77 -3.61 -0.81 9.07
CA LYS A 77 -3.82 -1.46 7.77
C LYS A 77 -3.14 -0.69 6.67
N LEU A 78 -2.55 -1.42 5.73
CA LEU A 78 -2.09 -0.87 4.47
C LEU A 78 -3.31 -0.52 3.61
N VAL A 79 -3.37 0.73 3.17
CA VAL A 79 -4.44 1.27 2.32
C VAL A 79 -3.86 1.95 1.09
N GLY A 80 -4.68 2.10 0.07
CA GLY A 80 -4.42 3.03 -1.03
C GLY A 80 -4.88 4.44 -0.65
N LEU A 81 -4.20 5.43 -1.19
CA LEU A 81 -4.56 6.85 -1.09
C LEU A 81 -4.54 7.46 -2.49
N THR A 82 -5.60 8.16 -2.87
CA THR A 82 -5.64 9.00 -4.09
C THR A 82 -5.58 10.46 -3.70
N VAL A 83 -4.78 11.26 -4.41
CA VAL A 83 -4.63 12.71 -4.18
C VAL A 83 -5.18 13.42 -5.41
N MET A 84 -6.36 14.03 -5.30
CA MET A 84 -7.10 14.57 -6.44
C MET A 84 -7.24 16.11 -6.41
N GLU A 85 -6.32 16.81 -5.78
CA GLU A 85 -6.29 18.27 -5.80
C GLU A 85 -5.68 18.81 -7.10
N ALA A 86 -6.13 19.96 -7.57
CA ALA A 86 -5.73 20.54 -8.87
C ALA A 86 -4.22 20.79 -9.02
N ALA A 87 -3.49 20.95 -7.92
CA ALA A 87 -2.05 21.15 -7.89
C ALA A 87 -1.33 20.04 -7.11
N SER A 88 -1.93 18.84 -7.04
CA SER A 88 -1.37 17.75 -6.25
C SER A 88 0.00 17.29 -6.77
N THR A 89 0.91 17.15 -5.85
CA THR A 89 2.23 16.56 -6.10
C THR A 89 2.29 15.15 -5.54
N VAL A 90 3.20 14.34 -6.04
CA VAL A 90 3.44 13.00 -5.47
C VAL A 90 3.94 13.17 -4.04
N PRO A 91 3.21 12.64 -3.03
CA PRO A 91 3.63 12.77 -1.64
C PRO A 91 4.98 12.11 -1.39
N MET A 92 5.74 12.66 -0.44
CA MET A 92 7.01 12.06 -0.07
C MET A 92 6.83 10.78 0.75
N ARG A 93 7.75 9.85 0.61
CA ARG A 93 7.84 8.70 1.50
C ARG A 93 7.99 9.17 2.95
N ASN A 94 7.33 8.49 3.88
CA ASN A 94 7.23 8.82 5.30
C ASN A 94 6.45 10.13 5.58
N ALA A 95 5.78 10.72 4.59
CA ALA A 95 4.80 11.77 4.86
C ALA A 95 3.76 11.27 5.85
N LYS A 96 3.45 12.09 6.83
CA LYS A 96 2.53 11.71 7.91
C LYS A 96 1.09 11.92 7.49
N LEU A 97 0.22 11.05 8.00
CA LEU A 97 -1.21 11.09 7.75
C LEU A 97 -1.91 11.55 9.03
N PHE A 98 -2.82 12.51 8.89
CA PHE A 98 -3.55 13.08 10.00
C PHE A 98 -5.07 13.04 9.75
N ASP A 99 -5.81 12.88 10.83
CA ASP A 99 -7.21 13.25 10.95
C ASP A 99 -7.28 14.43 11.92
N ASN A 100 -7.53 15.63 11.39
CA ASN A 100 -7.35 16.89 12.12
C ASN A 100 -5.93 17.01 12.70
N GLU A 101 -5.79 17.09 14.03
CA GLU A 101 -4.48 17.19 14.71
C GLU A 101 -3.88 15.83 15.09
N LYS A 102 -4.63 14.74 14.90
CA LYS A 102 -4.21 13.40 15.30
C LYS A 102 -3.43 12.71 14.18
N GLU A 103 -2.18 12.34 14.45
CA GLU A 103 -1.42 11.45 13.58
C GLU A 103 -2.06 10.05 13.56
N ILE A 104 -2.44 9.58 12.39
CA ILE A 104 -3.13 8.29 12.18
C ILE A 104 -2.32 7.31 11.35
N GLY A 105 -1.21 7.73 10.75
CA GLY A 105 -0.39 6.85 9.92
C GLY A 105 0.69 7.57 9.13
N HIS A 106 1.21 6.87 8.11
CA HIS A 106 2.25 7.40 7.23
C HIS A 106 2.22 6.73 5.86
N ILE A 107 2.80 7.42 4.87
CA ILE A 107 2.97 6.92 3.50
C ILE A 107 4.25 6.09 3.41
N THR A 108 4.19 4.98 2.68
CA THR A 108 5.33 4.10 2.44
C THR A 108 5.83 4.16 1.00
N SER A 109 4.92 4.25 0.04
CA SER A 109 5.23 4.39 -1.40
C SER A 109 4.26 5.36 -2.05
N ALA A 110 4.72 6.15 -3.01
CA ALA A 110 3.86 7.04 -3.77
C ALA A 110 4.39 7.22 -5.20
N VAL A 111 3.48 7.33 -6.16
CA VAL A 111 3.79 7.51 -7.58
C VAL A 111 2.75 8.38 -8.26
N GLN A 112 3.12 8.99 -9.39
CA GLN A 112 2.15 9.53 -10.34
C GLN A 112 1.60 8.36 -11.15
N SER A 113 0.30 8.08 -11.04
CA SER A 113 -0.35 7.05 -11.85
C SER A 113 -0.75 7.61 -13.20
N PRO A 114 -0.20 7.08 -14.31
CA PRO A 114 -0.64 7.44 -15.65
C PRO A 114 -2.08 6.98 -15.94
N ALA A 115 -2.45 5.83 -15.40
CA ALA A 115 -3.76 5.24 -15.65
C ALA A 115 -4.90 5.99 -14.94
N LEU A 116 -4.63 6.56 -13.75
CA LEU A 116 -5.61 7.34 -12.99
C LEU A 116 -5.48 8.85 -13.19
N GLY A 117 -4.37 9.31 -13.80
CA GLY A 117 -4.11 10.73 -14.03
C GLY A 117 -3.81 11.54 -12.76
N CYS A 118 -3.62 10.90 -11.61
CA CYS A 118 -3.37 11.55 -10.33
C CYS A 118 -2.28 10.84 -9.51
N PRO A 119 -1.70 11.52 -8.51
CA PRO A 119 -0.84 10.86 -7.55
C PRO A 119 -1.60 9.81 -6.73
N ILE A 120 -0.98 8.66 -6.53
CA ILE A 120 -1.46 7.59 -5.67
C ILE A 120 -0.37 7.17 -4.69
N ALA A 121 -0.78 6.67 -3.53
CA ALA A 121 0.18 6.23 -2.53
C ALA A 121 -0.31 4.96 -1.80
N LEU A 122 0.64 4.18 -1.30
CA LEU A 122 0.43 3.16 -0.29
C LEU A 122 0.84 3.74 1.06
N GLY A 123 0.08 3.44 2.09
CA GLY A 123 0.40 3.89 3.44
C GLY A 123 -0.31 3.06 4.51
N TYR A 124 0.23 3.10 5.71
CA TYR A 124 -0.43 2.51 6.87
C TYR A 124 -1.24 3.56 7.59
N VAL A 125 -2.48 3.22 7.90
CA VAL A 125 -3.34 4.00 8.78
C VAL A 125 -3.84 3.15 9.94
N HIS A 126 -4.16 3.77 11.08
CA HIS A 126 -4.86 3.09 12.15
C HIS A 126 -6.17 2.51 11.61
N ARG A 127 -6.54 1.30 12.02
CA ARG A 127 -7.68 0.54 11.47
C ARG A 127 -9.00 1.30 11.40
N ASP A 128 -9.23 2.22 12.34
CA ASP A 128 -10.47 2.99 12.41
C ASP A 128 -10.58 4.02 11.27
N TYR A 129 -9.47 4.31 10.59
CA TYR A 129 -9.36 5.24 9.46
C TYR A 129 -9.15 4.53 8.12
N ALA A 130 -9.21 3.19 8.09
CA ALA A 130 -8.94 2.40 6.89
C ALA A 130 -10.15 2.21 5.96
N ALA A 131 -11.29 2.83 6.26
CA ALA A 131 -12.48 2.70 5.44
C ALA A 131 -12.33 3.49 4.12
N PRO A 132 -12.63 2.87 2.95
CA PRO A 132 -12.62 3.58 1.68
C PRO A 132 -13.55 4.80 1.69
N GLY A 133 -13.08 5.89 1.10
CA GLY A 133 -13.79 7.18 1.06
C GLY A 133 -13.43 8.12 2.21
N MET A 134 -12.71 7.69 3.23
CA MET A 134 -12.23 8.59 4.28
C MET A 134 -11.19 9.57 3.73
N GLN A 135 -11.34 10.83 4.09
CA GLN A 135 -10.37 11.88 3.79
C GLN A 135 -9.33 11.96 4.91
N VAL A 136 -8.08 12.10 4.52
CA VAL A 136 -6.94 12.23 5.44
C VAL A 136 -6.05 13.38 4.97
N GLN A 137 -5.45 14.09 5.90
CA GLN A 137 -4.47 15.12 5.59
C GLN A 137 -3.10 14.48 5.47
N ILE A 138 -2.40 14.76 4.37
CA ILE A 138 -1.04 14.32 4.11
C ILE A 138 -0.12 15.50 4.40
N GLN A 139 0.72 15.38 5.40
CA GLN A 139 1.75 16.37 5.72
C GLN A 139 3.11 15.86 5.30
N ASP A 140 3.70 16.49 4.31
CA ASP A 140 5.12 16.40 4.02
C ASP A 140 5.83 17.72 4.38
N GLN A 141 7.16 17.76 4.24
CA GLN A 141 7.96 18.92 4.69
C GLN A 141 7.62 20.24 3.95
N ALA A 142 6.90 20.19 2.86
CA ALA A 142 6.69 21.32 1.97
C ALA A 142 5.21 21.76 1.88
N HIS A 143 4.25 20.81 1.89
CA HIS A 143 2.86 21.13 1.58
C HIS A 143 1.90 20.17 2.31
N GLY A 144 0.75 20.71 2.74
CA GLY A 144 -0.39 19.90 3.16
C GLY A 144 -1.25 19.55 1.95
N GLN A 145 -1.60 18.30 1.79
CA GLN A 145 -2.50 17.82 0.73
C GLN A 145 -3.59 16.94 1.35
N THR A 146 -4.73 16.83 0.67
CA THR A 146 -5.81 15.93 1.09
C THR A 146 -5.75 14.66 0.26
N GLY A 147 -5.71 13.52 0.93
CA GLY A 147 -5.81 12.20 0.31
C GLY A 147 -7.14 11.54 0.65
N THR A 148 -7.64 10.70 -0.25
CA THR A 148 -8.81 9.87 0.01
C THR A 148 -8.39 8.41 0.08
N VAL A 149 -8.77 7.74 1.17
CA VAL A 149 -8.53 6.30 1.34
C VAL A 149 -9.27 5.52 0.26
N THR A 150 -8.56 4.66 -0.44
CA THR A 150 -9.06 3.87 -1.56
C THR A 150 -8.79 2.40 -1.35
N LYS A 151 -9.70 1.55 -1.80
CA LYS A 151 -9.52 0.10 -1.76
C LYS A 151 -8.40 -0.32 -2.72
N LEU A 152 -7.57 -1.26 -2.29
CA LEU A 152 -6.56 -1.90 -3.14
C LEU A 152 -7.13 -3.15 -3.82
N PRO A 153 -6.69 -3.46 -5.07
CA PRO A 153 -5.80 -2.65 -5.91
C PRO A 153 -6.47 -1.38 -6.44
N PHE A 154 -5.69 -0.38 -6.85
CA PHE A 154 -6.23 0.81 -7.53
C PHE A 154 -6.77 0.48 -8.92
N ILE A 155 -6.08 -0.43 -9.60
CA ILE A 155 -6.42 -0.92 -10.95
C ILE A 155 -6.48 -2.43 -10.88
N THR A 156 -7.59 -2.99 -11.32
CA THR A 156 -7.73 -4.44 -11.50
C THR A 156 -7.24 -4.79 -12.91
N PRO A 157 -6.29 -5.73 -13.05
CA PRO A 157 -5.81 -6.19 -14.35
C PRO A 157 -6.88 -6.89 -15.17
#